data_fa9e3e4a61fffbd854c0722014201c1e
#
_entry.id   fa9e3e4a61fffbd854c0722014201c1e
#
_cell.length_a   1.000
_cell.length_b   1.000
_cell.length_c   1.000
_cell.angle_alpha   90.00
_cell.angle_beta   90.00
_cell.angle_gamma   90.00
#
_symmetry.space_group_name_H-M   'P 1'
#
loop_
_entity.id
_entity.type
_entity.pdbx_description
1 polymer ?
#
loop_
_entity_poly.entity_id
_entity_poly.type
_entity_poly.pdbx_seq_one_letter_code
_entity_poly.pdbx_strand_id
1 'polypeptide(L)'
;MKDLETFYREDFGIQSQNLLDWAIRHTTVRTLEKGEPLIHAGEPQRKLCFLCSGVLRGFSVDKNGQDTTVCFSATPGDALIGGMDIQGNAPLNIEALEESEVVSLPMDAVIDRIRTDPELAKIHNQLLVESGTGRSWSRPFFVKTRPPSGMTGSARNIPASSNGSTTGMRCRISG
;
A
#
# COMPACT_ATOMS: atom_id res chain seq x y z
N MET A 1 -8.45 -16.56 9.38
CA MET A 1 -8.09 -15.21 9.91
C MET A 1 -7.20 -15.37 11.13
N LYS A 2 -6.00 -14.73 11.16
CA LYS A 2 -5.30 -14.46 12.42
C LYS A 2 -6.26 -13.63 13.29
N ASP A 3 -6.29 -13.85 14.59
CA ASP A 3 -7.00 -12.93 15.47
C ASP A 3 -6.30 -11.54 15.43
N LEU A 4 -7.03 -10.48 15.75
CA LEU A 4 -6.52 -9.12 15.67
C LEU A 4 -5.31 -8.88 16.59
N GLU A 5 -5.25 -9.55 17.73
CA GLU A 5 -4.11 -9.45 18.64
C GLU A 5 -2.84 -9.98 17.98
N THR A 6 -2.91 -11.19 17.44
CA THR A 6 -1.80 -11.82 16.71
C THR A 6 -1.37 -10.97 15.51
N PHE A 7 -2.33 -10.42 14.74
CA PHE A 7 -2.03 -9.53 13.62
C PHE A 7 -1.24 -8.30 14.06
N TYR A 8 -1.70 -7.58 15.08
CA TYR A 8 -1.00 -6.37 15.54
C TYR A 8 0.33 -6.65 16.22
N ARG A 9 0.48 -7.79 16.90
CA ARG A 9 1.73 -8.15 17.53
C ARG A 9 2.79 -8.62 16.53
N GLU A 10 2.42 -9.46 15.57
CA GLU A 10 3.37 -10.06 14.63
C GLU A 10 3.68 -9.14 13.45
N ASP A 11 2.67 -8.51 12.84
CA ASP A 11 2.86 -7.73 11.62
C ASP A 11 3.25 -6.26 11.90
N PHE A 12 2.90 -5.70 13.08
CA PHE A 12 3.28 -4.33 13.48
C PHE A 12 4.23 -4.27 14.68
N GLY A 13 4.46 -5.39 15.38
CA GLY A 13 5.37 -5.44 16.51
C GLY A 13 4.89 -4.68 17.75
N ILE A 14 3.57 -4.49 17.92
CA ILE A 14 3.00 -3.81 19.10
C ILE A 14 3.29 -4.61 20.36
N GLN A 15 4.00 -3.99 21.32
CA GLN A 15 4.34 -4.58 22.62
C GLN A 15 3.42 -4.12 23.73
N SER A 16 3.01 -2.84 23.73
CA SER A 16 2.17 -2.25 24.74
C SER A 16 0.75 -2.80 24.70
N GLN A 17 0.27 -3.34 25.83
CA GLN A 17 -1.11 -3.82 25.93
C GLN A 17 -2.12 -2.67 25.75
N ASN A 18 -1.79 -1.47 26.25
CA ASN A 18 -2.66 -0.29 26.10
C ASN A 18 -2.83 0.10 24.63
N LEU A 19 -1.74 0.09 23.83
CA LEU A 19 -1.81 0.39 22.41
C LEU A 19 -2.56 -0.70 21.66
N LEU A 20 -2.34 -1.97 22.01
CA LEU A 20 -3.02 -3.11 21.42
C LEU A 20 -4.54 -3.04 21.65
N ASP A 21 -4.96 -2.82 22.89
CA ASP A 21 -6.38 -2.71 23.25
C ASP A 21 -7.05 -1.52 22.55
N TRP A 22 -6.30 -0.43 22.40
CA TRP A 22 -6.76 0.74 21.64
C TRP A 22 -6.92 0.40 20.16
N ALA A 23 -5.92 -0.23 19.54
CA ALA A 23 -5.96 -0.61 18.14
C ALA A 23 -7.13 -1.56 17.85
N ILE A 24 -7.30 -2.62 18.64
CA ILE A 24 -8.39 -3.59 18.48
C ILE A 24 -9.75 -2.90 18.58
N ARG A 25 -9.95 -1.99 19.56
CA ARG A 25 -11.24 -1.29 19.74
C ARG A 25 -11.60 -0.37 18.59
N HIS A 26 -10.61 0.19 17.88
CA HIS A 26 -10.83 1.12 16.75
C HIS A 26 -10.80 0.43 15.41
N THR A 27 -10.50 -0.88 15.38
CA THR A 27 -10.42 -1.65 14.15
C THR A 27 -11.79 -2.11 13.68
N THR A 28 -12.04 -1.93 12.39
CA THR A 28 -13.14 -2.59 11.68
C THR A 28 -12.53 -3.60 10.71
N VAL A 29 -13.00 -4.85 10.77
CA VAL A 29 -12.63 -5.91 9.83
C VAL A 29 -13.66 -5.96 8.71
N ARG A 30 -13.21 -6.13 7.48
CA ARG A 30 -14.05 -6.31 6.31
C ARG A 30 -13.48 -7.40 5.42
N THR A 31 -14.34 -8.30 4.96
CA THR A 31 -14.04 -9.24 3.89
C THR A 31 -14.50 -8.63 2.57
N LEU A 32 -13.65 -8.70 1.57
CA LEU A 32 -13.91 -8.24 0.21
C LEU A 32 -14.00 -9.45 -0.71
N GLU A 33 -15.00 -9.48 -1.55
CA GLU A 33 -15.09 -10.45 -2.62
C GLU A 33 -14.19 -10.07 -3.80
N LYS A 34 -13.87 -11.03 -4.66
CA LYS A 34 -13.12 -10.75 -5.88
C LYS A 34 -13.80 -9.67 -6.74
N GLY A 35 -13.04 -8.64 -7.10
CA GLY A 35 -13.52 -7.49 -7.87
C GLY A 35 -14.20 -6.42 -7.01
N GLU A 36 -14.33 -6.63 -5.70
CA GLU A 36 -14.93 -5.65 -4.82
C GLU A 36 -13.97 -4.48 -4.56
N PRO A 37 -14.42 -3.23 -4.74
CA PRO A 37 -13.59 -2.05 -4.49
C PRO A 37 -13.46 -1.78 -2.99
N LEU A 38 -12.24 -1.47 -2.57
CA LEU A 38 -11.93 -0.96 -1.23
C LEU A 38 -11.89 0.57 -1.20
N ILE A 39 -11.28 1.18 -2.21
CA ILE A 39 -11.07 2.63 -2.32
C ILE A 39 -11.31 3.04 -3.76
N HIS A 40 -12.04 4.14 -3.97
CA HIS A 40 -12.17 4.77 -5.27
C HIS A 40 -11.25 5.99 -5.40
N ALA A 41 -10.65 6.14 -6.57
CA ALA A 41 -9.87 7.33 -6.91
C ALA A 41 -10.74 8.59 -6.78
N GLY A 42 -10.19 9.63 -6.15
CA GLY A 42 -10.89 10.89 -5.86
C GLY A 42 -11.61 10.92 -4.51
N GLU A 43 -11.78 9.80 -3.82
CA GLU A 43 -12.39 9.78 -2.48
C GLU A 43 -11.42 10.26 -1.40
N PRO A 44 -11.92 10.97 -0.36
CA PRO A 44 -11.10 11.35 0.79
C PRO A 44 -10.63 10.11 1.56
N GLN A 45 -9.36 10.06 1.87
CA GLN A 45 -8.74 8.97 2.66
C GLN A 45 -9.03 9.16 4.14
N ARG A 46 -10.19 8.70 4.62
CA ARG A 46 -10.61 8.83 6.02
C ARG A 46 -10.23 7.65 6.89
N LYS A 47 -9.75 6.58 6.30
CA LYS A 47 -9.38 5.34 6.98
C LYS A 47 -7.99 4.91 6.57
N LEU A 48 -7.24 4.42 7.54
CA LEU A 48 -6.01 3.69 7.32
C LEU A 48 -6.37 2.20 7.24
N CYS A 49 -6.12 1.60 6.09
CA CYS A 49 -6.46 0.20 5.82
C CYS A 49 -5.20 -0.64 5.70
N PHE A 50 -5.25 -1.89 6.17
CA PHE A 50 -4.17 -2.86 6.05
C PHE A 50 -4.71 -4.20 5.55
N LEU A 51 -3.89 -4.89 4.76
CA LEU A 51 -4.18 -6.24 4.30
C LEU A 51 -3.96 -7.24 5.44
N CYS A 52 -4.92 -8.13 5.67
CA CYS A 52 -4.77 -9.29 6.56
C CYS A 52 -4.52 -10.57 5.76
N SER A 53 -5.24 -10.76 4.67
CA SER A 53 -5.08 -11.90 3.76
C SER A 53 -5.65 -11.61 2.39
N GLY A 54 -5.22 -12.36 1.37
CA GLY A 54 -5.66 -12.18 0.00
C GLY A 54 -4.73 -11.31 -0.83
N VAL A 55 -5.23 -10.81 -1.97
CA VAL A 55 -4.48 -9.97 -2.91
C VAL A 55 -5.34 -8.82 -3.40
N LEU A 56 -4.81 -7.60 -3.27
CA LEU A 56 -5.43 -6.40 -3.81
C LEU A 56 -4.52 -5.78 -4.88
N ARG A 57 -5.13 -5.05 -5.82
CA ARG A 57 -4.41 -4.19 -6.77
C ARG A 57 -4.80 -2.73 -6.62
N GLY A 58 -3.82 -1.85 -6.82
CA GLY A 58 -4.05 -0.43 -7.05
C GLY A 58 -3.96 -0.13 -8.55
N PHE A 59 -4.94 0.60 -9.10
CA PHE A 59 -4.99 0.91 -10.52
C PHE A 59 -5.53 2.32 -10.78
N SER A 60 -5.15 2.89 -11.91
CA SER A 60 -5.70 4.14 -12.42
C SER A 60 -6.49 3.87 -13.70
N VAL A 61 -7.49 4.70 -13.96
CA VAL A 61 -8.28 4.66 -15.18
C VAL A 61 -7.99 5.92 -15.98
N ASP A 62 -7.67 5.78 -17.26
CA ASP A 62 -7.42 6.90 -18.15
C ASP A 62 -8.73 7.50 -18.70
N LYS A 63 -8.62 8.58 -19.51
CA LYS A 63 -9.75 9.28 -20.12
C LYS A 63 -10.55 8.40 -21.11
N ASN A 64 -9.97 7.31 -21.58
CA ASN A 64 -10.60 6.38 -22.53
C ASN A 64 -11.25 5.20 -21.79
N GLY A 65 -11.21 5.18 -20.44
CA GLY A 65 -11.74 4.10 -19.64
C GLY A 65 -10.82 2.89 -19.53
N GLN A 66 -9.55 2.99 -20.00
CA GLN A 66 -8.58 1.92 -19.87
C GLN A 66 -7.96 1.94 -18.49
N ASP A 67 -8.01 0.82 -17.78
CA ASP A 67 -7.34 0.67 -16.51
C ASP A 67 -5.85 0.29 -16.67
N THR A 68 -5.05 0.75 -15.75
CA THR A 68 -3.62 0.40 -15.66
C THR A 68 -3.30 0.07 -14.22
N THR A 69 -2.91 -1.18 -13.97
CA THR A 69 -2.45 -1.59 -12.64
C THR A 69 -1.12 -0.93 -12.31
N VAL A 70 -1.08 -0.26 -11.15
CA VAL A 70 0.09 0.48 -10.65
C VAL A 70 0.85 -0.34 -9.62
N CYS A 71 0.13 -1.05 -8.74
CA CYS A 71 0.72 -1.82 -7.65
C CYS A 71 -0.15 -3.00 -7.24
N PHE A 72 0.45 -3.93 -6.51
CA PHE A 72 -0.22 -5.05 -5.84
C PHE A 72 0.13 -5.04 -4.36
N SER A 73 -0.78 -5.53 -3.53
CA SER A 73 -0.60 -5.82 -2.12
C SER A 73 -0.99 -7.27 -1.87
N ALA A 74 -0.06 -8.05 -1.32
CA ALA A 74 -0.23 -9.49 -1.09
C ALA A 74 0.41 -9.95 0.23
N THR A 75 0.97 -9.03 1.01
CA THR A 75 1.63 -9.34 2.27
C THR A 75 0.77 -8.84 3.44
N PRO A 76 0.46 -9.70 4.45
CA PRO A 76 -0.18 -9.22 5.66
C PRO A 76 0.58 -8.04 6.28
N GLY A 77 -0.14 -7.03 6.75
CA GLY A 77 0.45 -5.77 7.25
C GLY A 77 0.69 -4.70 6.19
N ASP A 78 0.58 -5.02 4.88
CA ASP A 78 0.68 -3.99 3.85
C ASP A 78 -0.38 -2.90 4.05
N ALA A 79 0.07 -1.64 4.06
CA ALA A 79 -0.84 -0.50 4.15
C ALA A 79 -1.56 -0.29 2.81
N LEU A 80 -2.88 -0.19 2.84
CA LEU A 80 -3.75 -0.01 1.67
C LEU A 80 -4.21 1.44 1.63
N ILE A 81 -3.30 2.33 1.23
CA ILE A 81 -3.57 3.77 1.09
C ILE A 81 -3.49 4.15 -0.39
N GLY A 82 -4.42 4.96 -0.87
CA GLY A 82 -4.45 5.34 -2.29
C GLY A 82 -3.28 6.24 -2.72
N GLY A 83 -2.53 6.82 -1.77
CA GLY A 83 -1.37 7.69 -2.03
C GLY A 83 -0.68 8.14 -0.77
N MET A 84 0.48 8.79 -0.94
CA MET A 84 1.34 9.27 0.16
C MET A 84 0.72 10.43 0.95
N ASP A 85 -0.18 11.20 0.36
CA ASP A 85 -0.93 12.25 1.06
C ASP A 85 -2.14 11.64 1.76
N ILE A 86 -1.97 11.28 3.03
CA ILE A 86 -3.01 10.68 3.86
C ILE A 86 -4.16 11.64 4.21
N GLN A 87 -4.01 12.93 3.96
CA GLN A 87 -5.06 13.94 4.17
C GLN A 87 -5.75 14.34 2.85
N GLY A 88 -5.20 13.88 1.73
CA GLY A 88 -5.72 14.14 0.40
C GLY A 88 -6.74 13.10 -0.06
N ASN A 89 -7.15 13.25 -1.31
CA ASN A 89 -7.98 12.26 -1.99
C ASN A 89 -7.11 11.12 -2.52
N ALA A 90 -7.66 9.91 -2.54
CA ALA A 90 -7.00 8.74 -3.10
C ALA A 90 -6.71 8.94 -4.60
N PRO A 91 -5.45 8.84 -5.06
CA PRO A 91 -5.12 8.97 -6.49
C PRO A 91 -5.40 7.69 -7.28
N LEU A 92 -5.58 6.56 -6.61
CA LEU A 92 -5.78 5.23 -7.21
C LEU A 92 -7.07 4.61 -6.72
N ASN A 93 -7.65 3.76 -7.58
CA ASN A 93 -8.63 2.79 -7.17
C ASN A 93 -7.90 1.58 -6.55
N ILE A 94 -8.50 0.97 -5.53
CA ILE A 94 -8.01 -0.28 -4.93
C ILE A 94 -9.13 -1.28 -4.94
N GLU A 95 -8.90 -2.49 -5.48
CA GLU A 95 -9.87 -3.57 -5.52
C GLU A 95 -9.23 -4.93 -5.17
N ALA A 96 -10.05 -5.85 -4.71
CA ALA A 96 -9.63 -7.21 -4.41
C ALA A 96 -9.55 -8.06 -5.69
N LEU A 97 -8.45 -8.80 -5.88
CA LEU A 97 -8.28 -9.76 -6.98
C LEU A 97 -8.79 -11.16 -6.64
N GLU A 98 -8.93 -11.44 -5.36
CA GLU A 98 -9.51 -12.65 -4.78
C GLU A 98 -10.21 -12.29 -3.47
N GLU A 99 -10.88 -13.24 -2.82
CA GLU A 99 -11.43 -13.02 -1.48
C GLU A 99 -10.31 -12.55 -0.54
N SER A 100 -10.50 -11.39 0.06
CA SER A 100 -9.45 -10.72 0.83
C SER A 100 -10.01 -10.16 2.12
N GLU A 101 -9.24 -10.27 3.21
CA GLU A 101 -9.58 -9.64 4.49
C GLU A 101 -8.74 -8.40 4.71
N VAL A 102 -9.39 -7.33 5.10
CA VAL A 102 -8.75 -6.05 5.42
C VAL A 102 -9.21 -5.53 6.77
N VAL A 103 -8.30 -4.87 7.47
CA VAL A 103 -8.61 -4.09 8.66
C VAL A 103 -8.52 -2.61 8.35
N SER A 104 -9.33 -1.82 9.02
CA SER A 104 -9.31 -0.37 8.87
C SER A 104 -9.47 0.33 10.22
N LEU A 105 -8.73 1.44 10.38
CA LEU A 105 -8.82 2.34 11.54
C LEU A 105 -9.18 3.75 11.03
N PRO A 106 -9.95 4.53 11.83
CA PRO A 106 -10.19 5.93 11.52
C PRO A 106 -8.88 6.73 11.50
N MET A 107 -8.63 7.48 10.43
CA MET A 107 -7.36 8.19 10.23
C MET A 107 -7.12 9.26 11.29
N ASP A 108 -8.16 9.99 11.68
CA ASP A 108 -8.12 11.01 12.72
C ASP A 108 -7.72 10.42 14.09
N ALA A 109 -8.32 9.29 14.48
CA ALA A 109 -7.98 8.59 15.72
C ALA A 109 -6.52 8.10 15.73
N VAL A 110 -6.01 7.62 14.57
CA VAL A 110 -4.61 7.21 14.44
C VAL A 110 -3.67 8.42 14.57
N ILE A 111 -3.97 9.53 13.91
CA ILE A 111 -3.17 10.77 13.97
C ILE A 111 -3.10 11.30 15.42
N ASP A 112 -4.23 11.34 16.12
CA ASP A 112 -4.27 11.80 17.49
C ASP A 112 -3.51 10.87 18.43
N ARG A 113 -3.60 9.57 18.21
CA ARG A 113 -2.87 8.58 18.99
C ARG A 113 -1.36 8.64 18.76
N ILE A 114 -0.89 8.86 17.54
CA ILE A 114 0.55 9.04 17.20
C ILE A 114 1.17 10.18 18.02
N ARG A 115 0.42 11.26 18.29
CA ARG A 115 0.90 12.42 19.06
C ARG A 115 1.13 12.12 20.53
N THR A 116 0.46 11.12 21.07
CA THR A 116 0.45 10.81 22.52
C THR A 116 1.11 9.48 22.87
N ASP A 117 1.34 8.61 21.87
CA ASP A 117 1.87 7.27 22.08
C ASP A 117 3.21 7.10 21.33
N PRO A 118 4.35 7.04 22.09
CA PRO A 118 5.67 6.91 21.48
C PRO A 118 5.87 5.62 20.69
N GLU A 119 5.21 4.52 21.08
CA GLU A 119 5.32 3.25 20.37
C GLU A 119 4.66 3.34 18.99
N LEU A 120 3.44 3.90 18.93
CA LEU A 120 2.76 4.11 17.65
C LEU A 120 3.50 5.10 16.76
N ALA A 121 4.09 6.16 17.34
CA ALA A 121 4.92 7.11 16.59
C ALA A 121 6.15 6.42 15.97
N LYS A 122 6.78 5.49 16.70
CA LYS A 122 7.89 4.69 16.18
C LYS A 122 7.45 3.78 15.04
N ILE A 123 6.34 3.04 15.20
CA ILE A 123 5.77 2.17 14.17
C ILE A 123 5.44 2.99 12.91
N HIS A 124 4.77 4.13 13.08
CA HIS A 124 4.46 5.02 11.97
C HIS A 124 5.71 5.48 11.20
N ASN A 125 6.77 5.90 11.92
CA ASN A 125 8.02 6.29 11.29
C ASN A 125 8.70 5.13 10.54
N GLN A 126 8.63 3.91 11.06
CA GLN A 126 9.14 2.72 10.37
C GLN A 126 8.38 2.46 9.07
N LEU A 127 7.05 2.53 9.10
CA LEU A 127 6.21 2.37 7.89
C LEU A 127 6.51 3.44 6.83
N LEU A 128 6.76 4.70 7.23
CA LEU A 128 7.15 5.77 6.30
C LEU A 128 8.50 5.49 5.66
N VAL A 129 9.50 5.04 6.43
CA VAL A 129 10.83 4.68 5.91
C VAL A 129 10.74 3.51 4.95
N GLU A 130 9.98 2.48 5.28
CA GLU A 130 9.79 1.30 4.42
C GLU A 130 9.05 1.67 3.12
N SER A 131 8.07 2.55 3.18
CA SER A 131 7.38 3.08 2.01
C SER A 131 8.33 3.88 1.11
N GLY A 132 9.22 4.69 1.70
CA GLY A 132 10.24 5.45 0.96
C GLY A 132 11.34 4.60 0.35
N THR A 133 11.61 3.42 0.90
CA THR A 133 12.64 2.47 0.38
C THR A 133 12.08 1.41 -0.56
N GLY A 134 10.78 1.46 -0.88
CA GLY A 134 10.12 0.50 -1.78
C GLY A 134 9.89 -0.88 -1.19
N ARG A 135 9.88 -1.03 0.14
CA ARG A 135 9.70 -2.33 0.82
C ARG A 135 8.27 -2.60 1.28
N SER A 136 7.49 -1.55 1.55
CA SER A 136 6.07 -1.64 1.87
C SER A 136 5.27 -0.88 0.82
N TRP A 137 4.13 -1.38 0.39
CA TRP A 137 3.19 -0.77 -0.55
C TRP A 137 3.72 -0.45 -1.94
N SER A 138 4.98 -0.55 -2.11
CA SER A 138 5.65 -0.16 -3.32
C SER A 138 6.82 -1.06 -3.60
N ARG A 139 6.56 -2.34 -3.79
CA ARG A 139 7.22 -2.89 -4.94
C ARG A 139 6.36 -2.45 -6.14
N PRO A 140 6.66 -1.33 -6.79
CA PRO A 140 6.16 -1.14 -8.11
C PRO A 140 6.71 -2.33 -8.89
N PHE A 141 5.92 -3.35 -9.06
CA PHE A 141 6.07 -4.17 -10.22
C PHE A 141 5.82 -3.21 -11.37
N PHE A 142 6.87 -2.51 -11.78
CA PHE A 142 6.89 -1.86 -13.06
C PHE A 142 6.68 -2.96 -14.09
N VAL A 143 5.44 -3.31 -14.35
CA VAL A 143 5.07 -3.83 -15.64
C VAL A 143 5.37 -2.68 -16.57
N LYS A 144 6.51 -2.79 -17.25
CA LYS A 144 6.93 -1.88 -18.30
C LYS A 144 5.89 -2.03 -19.41
N THR A 145 4.73 -1.41 -19.23
CA THR A 145 3.75 -1.26 -20.30
C THR A 145 4.40 -0.33 -21.29
N ARG A 146 4.74 -0.88 -22.45
CA ARG A 146 5.23 -0.13 -23.60
C ARG A 146 4.25 1.02 -23.83
N PRO A 147 4.71 2.30 -23.82
CA PRO A 147 3.82 3.41 -24.10
C PRO A 147 3.18 3.18 -25.48
N PRO A 148 1.90 3.53 -25.67
CA PRO A 148 1.27 3.44 -26.97
C PRO A 148 2.12 4.22 -27.98
N SER A 149 2.46 3.57 -29.11
CA SER A 149 3.21 4.14 -30.22
C SER A 149 2.48 5.39 -30.74
N GLY A 150 2.99 6.60 -30.40
CA GLY A 150 2.38 7.82 -30.89
C GLY A 150 2.82 9.13 -30.24
N MET A 151 3.71 9.13 -29.24
CA MET A 151 4.26 10.37 -28.68
C MET A 151 5.74 10.52 -29.03
N THR A 152 6.03 11.15 -30.18
CA THR A 152 7.33 11.74 -30.48
C THR A 152 7.44 13.07 -29.73
N GLY A 153 7.92 13.03 -28.51
CA GLY A 153 8.27 14.19 -27.69
C GLY A 153 9.78 14.25 -27.50
N SER A 154 10.39 15.27 -28.05
CA SER A 154 11.81 15.63 -28.03
C SER A 154 12.47 15.42 -26.68
N ALA A 155 13.36 14.45 -26.58
CA ALA A 155 14.24 14.26 -25.42
C ALA A 155 15.36 15.32 -25.45
N ARG A 156 15.37 16.26 -24.49
CA ARG A 156 16.53 17.08 -24.19
C ARG A 156 17.49 16.27 -23.32
N ASN A 157 18.73 16.18 -23.82
CA ASN A 157 19.90 15.56 -23.22
C ASN A 157 20.08 15.95 -21.74
N ILE A 158 20.18 14.93 -20.86
CA ILE A 158 20.81 15.05 -19.54
C ILE A 158 22.05 14.14 -19.57
N PRO A 159 23.25 14.65 -19.21
CA PRO A 159 24.48 13.87 -19.29
C PRO A 159 24.52 12.78 -18.21
N ALA A 160 24.98 11.59 -18.60
CA ALA A 160 25.22 10.46 -17.75
C ALA A 160 26.39 10.73 -16.80
N SER A 161 26.21 10.51 -15.48
CA SER A 161 27.29 10.25 -14.56
C SER A 161 27.35 8.78 -14.21
N SER A 162 28.50 8.20 -14.48
CA SER A 162 28.88 6.81 -14.27
C SER A 162 29.10 6.51 -12.79
N ASN A 163 28.60 5.37 -12.27
CA ASN A 163 29.35 4.30 -11.58
C ASN A 163 28.41 3.43 -10.73
N GLY A 164 28.62 2.11 -10.85
CA GLY A 164 28.24 1.18 -9.80
C GLY A 164 27.56 -0.11 -10.27
N SER A 165 28.38 -1.05 -10.72
CA SER A 165 28.29 -2.51 -10.57
C SER A 165 26.92 -3.16 -10.29
N THR A 166 26.38 -3.84 -11.28
CA THR A 166 25.19 -4.68 -11.22
C THR A 166 25.58 -6.15 -11.14
N THR A 167 25.26 -6.82 -10.03
CA THR A 167 25.28 -8.29 -9.96
C THR A 167 23.88 -8.79 -10.28
N GLY A 168 23.77 -9.48 -11.39
CA GLY A 168 22.52 -9.99 -11.92
C GLY A 168 21.98 -11.20 -11.15
N MET A 169 20.68 -11.20 -10.91
CA MET A 169 19.94 -12.38 -10.46
C MET A 169 18.92 -12.76 -11.53
N ARG A 170 19.20 -13.86 -12.25
CA ARG A 170 18.31 -14.43 -13.28
C ARG A 170 17.20 -15.23 -12.59
N CYS A 171 15.96 -14.85 -12.78
CA CYS A 171 14.82 -15.73 -12.56
C CYS A 171 14.65 -16.65 -13.79
N ARG A 172 14.79 -17.96 -13.61
CA ARG A 172 14.36 -18.97 -14.57
C ARG A 172 12.88 -19.24 -14.38
N ILE A 173 12.13 -19.08 -15.44
CA ILE A 173 10.78 -19.63 -15.56
C ILE A 173 10.97 -20.98 -16.24
N SER A 174 10.60 -22.07 -15.57
CA SER A 174 10.48 -23.39 -16.19
C SER A 174 9.01 -23.70 -16.42
N GLY A 175 8.72 -24.12 -17.63
CA GLY A 175 7.70 -24.89 -18.26
C GLY A 175 6.32 -25.09 -17.66
#